data_c7efb705d6c231d306eea3ad61dcd1b7
#
_entry.id   c7efb705d6c231d306eea3ad61dcd1b7
#
_cell.length_a   1.000
_cell.length_b   1.000
_cell.length_c   1.000
_cell.angle_alpha   90.00
_cell.angle_beta   90.00
_cell.angle_gamma   90.00
#
_symmetry.space_group_name_H-M   'P 1'
#
loop_
_entity.id
_entity.type
_entity.pdbx_description
1 polymer ?
#
loop_
_entity_poly.entity_id
_entity_poly.type
_entity_poly.pdbx_seq_one_letter_code
_entity_poly.pdbx_strand_id
1 'polypeptide(L)'
;MSESSRNPLRQEWLTWEDVDKLVDVLSPQLRAAGSFDSMIMVTRGGIVPGGLLCEALNITNVLTAAVDFPSELRRDDTSRLLAFPSFLQFPTDSLLEDQRLLIVDDVWGSGRTSTAVKSRCESAGATPFTCVMHFNPYRSLFSRAEPDFYGAVTDAFIVYPWEIDRGLRGIHSNMPGLPPRG
;
A
#
# COMPACT_ATOMS: atom_id res chain seq x y z
N MET A 1 -32.15 19.22 -14.79
CA MET A 1 -31.00 19.22 -13.88
C MET A 1 -30.83 17.77 -13.45
N SER A 2 -29.92 17.04 -14.09
CA SER A 2 -29.70 15.62 -13.81
C SER A 2 -28.65 15.52 -12.71
N GLU A 3 -29.07 14.99 -11.55
CA GLU A 3 -28.15 14.51 -10.53
C GLU A 3 -27.29 13.39 -11.14
N SER A 4 -26.02 13.68 -11.29
CA SER A 4 -25.03 12.66 -11.61
C SER A 4 -25.04 11.64 -10.46
N SER A 5 -25.68 10.51 -10.66
CA SER A 5 -25.65 9.36 -9.77
C SER A 5 -24.19 8.86 -9.72
N ARG A 6 -23.43 9.31 -8.73
CA ARG A 6 -22.15 8.69 -8.39
C ARG A 6 -22.47 7.27 -7.94
N ASN A 7 -22.14 6.32 -8.79
CA ASN A 7 -22.24 4.90 -8.45
C ASN A 7 -21.48 4.67 -7.13
N PRO A 8 -22.08 4.12 -6.07
CA PRO A 8 -21.38 3.90 -4.82
C PRO A 8 -20.16 3.02 -5.10
N LEU A 9 -18.98 3.43 -4.57
CA LEU A 9 -17.75 2.65 -4.70
C LEU A 9 -18.03 1.23 -4.21
N ARG A 10 -17.83 0.24 -5.07
CA ARG A 10 -17.92 -1.16 -4.69
C ARG A 10 -16.94 -1.41 -3.55
N GLN A 11 -17.42 -2.02 -2.46
CA GLN A 11 -16.59 -2.42 -1.31
C GLN A 11 -16.45 -3.93 -1.29
N GLU A 12 -15.28 -4.40 -0.92
CA GLU A 12 -14.98 -5.81 -0.73
C GLU A 12 -14.37 -6.01 0.65
N TRP A 13 -15.01 -6.84 1.46
CA TRP A 13 -14.63 -7.12 2.84
C TRP A 13 -13.89 -8.43 2.88
N LEU A 14 -12.65 -8.41 3.36
CA LEU A 14 -11.81 -9.59 3.44
C LEU A 14 -11.86 -10.21 4.82
N THR A 15 -11.72 -11.53 4.82
CA THR A 15 -11.46 -12.33 6.01
C THR A 15 -9.96 -12.57 6.18
N TRP A 16 -9.54 -13.07 7.34
CA TRP A 16 -8.16 -13.51 7.55
C TRP A 16 -7.78 -14.66 6.61
N GLU A 17 -8.74 -15.56 6.29
CA GLU A 17 -8.51 -16.62 5.30
C GLU A 17 -8.21 -16.07 3.90
N ASP A 18 -8.86 -14.98 3.50
CA ASP A 18 -8.56 -14.33 2.21
C ASP A 18 -7.17 -13.69 2.22
N VAL A 19 -6.75 -13.13 3.35
CA VAL A 19 -5.39 -12.60 3.53
C VAL A 19 -4.35 -13.72 3.43
N ASP A 20 -4.59 -14.87 4.07
CA ASP A 20 -3.69 -16.04 3.98
C ASP A 20 -3.54 -16.51 2.53
N LYS A 21 -4.63 -16.57 1.76
CA LYS A 21 -4.59 -16.91 0.33
C LYS A 21 -3.74 -15.93 -0.49
N LEU A 22 -3.80 -14.63 -0.17
CA LEU A 22 -2.95 -13.63 -0.83
C LEU A 22 -1.48 -13.82 -0.50
N VAL A 23 -1.15 -14.16 0.75
CA VAL A 23 0.22 -14.49 1.16
C VAL A 23 0.72 -15.74 0.44
N ASP A 24 -0.15 -16.76 0.29
CA ASP A 24 0.16 -17.99 -0.46
C ASP A 24 0.40 -17.73 -1.95
N VAL A 25 -0.26 -16.75 -2.53
CA VAL A 25 -0.03 -16.34 -3.93
C VAL A 25 1.27 -15.54 -4.07
N LEU A 26 1.57 -14.65 -3.13
CA LEU A 26 2.74 -13.77 -3.19
C LEU A 26 4.05 -14.49 -2.85
N SER A 27 4.04 -15.36 -1.84
CA SER A 27 5.26 -15.99 -1.32
C SER A 27 6.07 -16.74 -2.38
N PRO A 28 5.49 -17.58 -3.25
CA PRO A 28 6.25 -18.23 -4.32
C PRO A 28 6.79 -17.26 -5.38
N GLN A 29 6.05 -16.20 -5.71
CA GLN A 29 6.50 -15.17 -6.65
C GLN A 29 7.74 -14.45 -6.11
N LEU A 30 7.69 -14.05 -4.83
CA LEU A 30 8.78 -13.35 -4.16
C LEU A 30 10.03 -14.24 -3.99
N ARG A 31 9.85 -15.52 -3.65
CA ARG A 31 10.95 -16.49 -3.61
C ARG A 31 11.60 -16.71 -4.97
N ALA A 32 10.81 -16.77 -6.04
CA ALA A 32 11.31 -16.91 -7.41
C ALA A 32 12.10 -15.68 -7.90
N ALA A 33 11.79 -14.50 -7.37
CA ALA A 33 12.52 -13.28 -7.66
C ALA A 33 13.90 -13.18 -6.98
N GLY A 34 14.20 -14.08 -6.05
CA GLY A 34 15.44 -14.13 -5.28
C GLY A 34 15.31 -13.60 -3.85
N SER A 35 16.44 -13.56 -3.13
CA SER A 35 16.47 -13.07 -1.76
C SER A 35 16.36 -11.54 -1.69
N PHE A 36 15.75 -11.05 -0.62
CA PHE A 36 15.74 -9.64 -0.24
C PHE A 36 16.57 -9.45 1.04
N ASP A 37 17.39 -8.42 1.08
CA ASP A 37 18.26 -8.14 2.23
C ASP A 37 17.45 -7.52 3.38
N SER A 38 16.44 -6.72 3.05
CA SER A 38 15.59 -6.02 3.99
C SER A 38 14.18 -5.82 3.45
N MET A 39 13.23 -5.62 4.36
CA MET A 39 11.87 -5.22 4.03
C MET A 39 11.59 -3.82 4.58
N ILE A 40 10.91 -2.99 3.78
CA ILE A 40 10.31 -1.72 4.23
C ILE A 40 8.80 -1.88 4.29
N MET A 41 8.24 -1.82 5.49
CA MET A 41 6.79 -1.78 5.70
C MET A 41 6.31 -0.34 5.62
N VAL A 42 5.44 -0.05 4.66
CA VAL A 42 4.81 1.27 4.54
C VAL A 42 3.71 1.38 5.60
N THR A 43 3.88 2.34 6.50
CA THR A 43 2.92 2.49 7.59
C THR A 43 1.72 3.32 7.12
N ARG A 44 0.50 2.91 7.50
CA ARG A 44 0.12 1.78 8.37
C ARG A 44 -0.24 0.51 7.59
N GLY A 45 -0.65 0.63 6.33
CA GLY A 45 -1.20 -0.47 5.53
C GLY A 45 -0.28 -1.69 5.42
N GLY A 46 1.00 -1.44 5.22
CA GLY A 46 2.00 -2.49 5.04
C GLY A 46 2.44 -3.24 6.30
N ILE A 47 2.00 -2.84 7.51
CA ILE A 47 2.46 -3.47 8.75
C ILE A 47 2.01 -4.94 8.86
N VAL A 48 0.73 -5.20 8.64
CA VAL A 48 0.19 -6.56 8.75
C VAL A 48 0.67 -7.45 7.61
N PRO A 49 0.49 -7.07 6.33
CA PRO A 49 1.00 -7.89 5.23
C PRO A 49 2.52 -8.07 5.27
N GLY A 50 3.27 -7.01 5.65
CA GLY A 50 4.71 -7.09 5.81
C GLY A 50 5.13 -8.10 6.88
N GLY A 51 4.45 -8.12 8.03
CA GLY A 51 4.69 -9.10 9.09
C GLY A 51 4.49 -10.54 8.60
N LEU A 52 3.38 -10.82 7.92
CA LEU A 52 3.10 -12.14 7.36
C LEU A 52 4.14 -12.56 6.31
N LEU A 53 4.52 -11.64 5.42
CA LEU A 53 5.53 -11.91 4.38
C LEU A 53 6.94 -12.06 4.97
N CYS A 54 7.30 -11.33 6.05
CA CYS A 54 8.57 -11.53 6.75
C CYS A 54 8.73 -12.97 7.25
N GLU A 55 7.71 -13.52 7.90
CA GLU A 55 7.70 -14.91 8.35
C GLU A 55 7.77 -15.88 7.16
N ALA A 56 6.94 -15.66 6.14
CA ALA A 56 6.89 -16.52 4.96
C ALA A 56 8.22 -16.56 4.18
N LEU A 57 8.97 -15.45 4.15
CA LEU A 57 10.21 -15.29 3.39
C LEU A 57 11.48 -15.37 4.24
N ASN A 58 11.35 -15.50 5.56
CA ASN A 58 12.45 -15.46 6.53
C ASN A 58 13.30 -14.18 6.41
N ILE A 59 12.65 -13.01 6.22
CA ILE A 59 13.31 -11.71 6.22
C ILE A 59 13.33 -11.18 7.65
N THR A 60 14.53 -10.99 8.21
CA THR A 60 14.71 -10.55 9.60
C THR A 60 15.04 -9.07 9.73
N ASN A 61 15.54 -8.44 8.66
CA ASN A 61 15.84 -7.01 8.66
C ASN A 61 14.62 -6.22 8.18
N VAL A 62 13.90 -5.61 9.12
CA VAL A 62 12.64 -4.90 8.88
C VAL A 62 12.80 -3.43 9.20
N LEU A 63 12.46 -2.60 8.23
CA LEU A 63 12.46 -1.16 8.29
C LEU A 63 11.02 -0.64 8.08
N THR A 64 10.78 0.62 8.40
CA THR A 64 9.46 1.24 8.20
C THR A 64 9.59 2.58 7.48
N ALA A 65 8.57 2.92 6.70
CA ALA A 65 8.43 4.23 6.06
C ALA A 65 7.03 4.79 6.29
N ALA A 66 6.94 6.07 6.67
CA ALA A 66 5.70 6.81 6.77
C ALA A 66 5.74 8.00 5.83
N VAL A 67 4.77 8.08 4.94
CA VAL A 67 4.68 9.16 3.94
C VAL A 67 3.34 9.87 4.07
N ASP A 68 3.38 11.18 4.11
CA ASP A 68 2.20 12.04 4.06
C ASP A 68 2.23 12.90 2.79
N PHE A 69 1.05 13.24 2.32
CA PHE A 69 0.88 14.15 1.19
C PHE A 69 0.07 15.35 1.69
N PRO A 70 0.69 16.54 1.81
CA PRO A 70 0.04 17.72 2.35
C PRO A 70 -1.30 17.99 1.68
N SER A 71 -2.34 18.19 2.49
CA SER A 71 -3.73 18.43 2.06
C SER A 71 -3.99 19.89 1.65
N GLU A 72 -2.99 20.75 1.62
CA GLU A 72 -3.13 22.20 1.48
C GLU A 72 -3.64 22.68 0.12
N LEU A 73 -3.77 21.80 -0.84
CA LEU A 73 -4.38 22.13 -2.13
C LEU A 73 -5.87 21.74 -2.15
N ARG A 74 -6.63 22.36 -1.27
CA ARG A 74 -8.09 22.36 -1.32
C ARG A 74 -8.52 23.25 -2.48
N ARG A 75 -9.07 22.66 -3.52
CA ARG A 75 -10.06 23.18 -4.48
C ARG A 75 -9.84 22.86 -5.95
N ASP A 76 -8.69 22.24 -6.34
CA ASP A 76 -8.50 21.85 -7.74
C ASP A 76 -7.96 20.42 -7.82
N ASP A 77 -8.66 19.52 -8.53
CA ASP A 77 -8.27 18.10 -8.64
C ASP A 77 -6.89 17.91 -9.29
N THR A 78 -6.47 18.84 -10.14
CA THR A 78 -5.15 18.87 -10.78
C THR A 78 -4.00 19.14 -9.79
N SER A 79 -4.25 19.90 -8.74
CA SER A 79 -3.24 20.25 -7.73
C SER A 79 -2.85 19.05 -6.84
N ARG A 80 -3.73 18.06 -6.68
CA ARG A 80 -3.45 16.83 -5.91
C ARG A 80 -2.36 15.98 -6.55
N LEU A 81 -2.19 16.05 -7.87
CA LEU A 81 -1.17 15.32 -8.61
C LEU A 81 0.24 15.86 -8.37
N LEU A 82 0.36 17.13 -7.98
CA LEU A 82 1.62 17.86 -7.84
C LEU A 82 2.11 17.98 -6.38
N ALA A 83 1.35 17.47 -5.39
CA ALA A 83 1.80 17.50 -4.00
C ALA A 83 3.02 16.59 -3.80
N PHE A 84 4.13 17.17 -3.37
CA PHE A 84 5.34 16.42 -3.03
C PHE A 84 5.10 15.59 -1.77
N PRO A 85 5.65 14.35 -1.71
CA PRO A 85 5.59 13.53 -0.51
C PRO A 85 6.40 14.17 0.62
N SER A 86 5.86 14.12 1.83
CA SER A 86 6.56 14.41 3.07
C SER A 86 6.85 13.10 3.80
N PHE A 87 8.11 12.77 4.01
CA PHE A 87 8.50 11.58 4.77
C PHE A 87 8.47 11.92 6.26
N LEU A 88 7.47 11.42 6.96
CA LEU A 88 7.35 11.55 8.42
C LEU A 88 8.32 10.62 9.13
N GLN A 89 8.60 9.46 8.53
CA GLN A 89 9.59 8.48 8.97
C GLN A 89 10.19 7.80 7.74
N PHE A 90 11.50 7.66 7.73
CA PHE A 90 12.21 6.92 6.68
C PHE A 90 13.56 6.42 7.22
N PRO A 91 14.05 5.24 6.78
CA PRO A 91 15.36 4.74 7.15
C PRO A 91 16.48 5.68 6.67
N THR A 92 17.62 5.67 7.36
CA THR A 92 18.83 6.38 6.91
C THR A 92 19.40 5.72 5.66
N ASP A 93 20.04 6.50 4.80
CA ASP A 93 20.60 6.02 3.53
C ASP A 93 21.61 4.88 3.72
N SER A 94 22.38 4.91 4.81
CA SER A 94 23.34 3.86 5.16
C SER A 94 22.72 2.47 5.44
N LEU A 95 21.43 2.39 5.73
CA LEU A 95 20.71 1.14 5.88
C LEU A 95 20.12 0.63 4.56
N LEU A 96 20.18 1.43 3.51
CA LEU A 96 19.55 1.16 2.22
C LEU A 96 20.57 0.93 1.10
N GLU A 97 21.75 1.57 1.20
CA GLU A 97 22.81 1.52 0.20
C GLU A 97 23.16 0.06 -0.14
N ASP A 98 23.20 -0.24 -1.43
CA ASP A 98 23.47 -1.57 -2.00
C ASP A 98 22.50 -2.70 -1.57
N GLN A 99 21.39 -2.36 -0.87
CA GLN A 99 20.40 -3.35 -0.44
C GLN A 99 19.38 -3.66 -1.53
N ARG A 100 19.02 -4.92 -1.63
CA ARG A 100 17.86 -5.39 -2.38
C ARG A 100 16.65 -5.38 -1.45
N LEU A 101 15.75 -4.42 -1.65
CA LEU A 101 14.65 -4.12 -0.72
C LEU A 101 13.30 -4.61 -1.23
N LEU A 102 12.48 -5.15 -0.33
CA LEU A 102 11.06 -5.39 -0.57
C LEU A 102 10.23 -4.32 0.15
N ILE A 103 9.56 -3.45 -0.60
CA ILE A 103 8.63 -2.45 -0.08
C ILE A 103 7.24 -3.05 -0.06
N VAL A 104 6.62 -3.13 1.12
CA VAL A 104 5.30 -3.76 1.30
C VAL A 104 4.27 -2.75 1.75
N ASP A 105 3.13 -2.74 1.06
CA ASP A 105 1.91 -2.02 1.44
C ASP A 105 0.70 -2.95 1.30
N ASP A 106 -0.48 -2.56 1.78
CA ASP A 106 -1.71 -3.35 1.64
C ASP A 106 -2.31 -3.21 0.23
N VAL A 107 -2.44 -1.98 -0.27
CA VAL A 107 -3.08 -1.72 -1.56
C VAL A 107 -2.34 -0.67 -2.38
N TRP A 108 -2.11 -0.97 -3.65
CA TRP A 108 -1.77 0.04 -4.64
C TRP A 108 -3.05 0.64 -5.20
N GLY A 109 -3.51 1.73 -4.58
CA GLY A 109 -4.61 2.54 -5.09
C GLY A 109 -4.10 3.59 -6.08
N SER A 110 -3.77 4.79 -5.61
CA SER A 110 -3.18 5.83 -6.47
C SER A 110 -1.74 5.56 -6.90
N GLY A 111 -1.03 4.71 -6.18
CA GLY A 111 0.38 4.38 -6.38
C GLY A 111 1.37 5.45 -5.87
N ARG A 112 0.87 6.59 -5.35
CA ARG A 112 1.72 7.72 -4.93
C ARG A 112 2.68 7.35 -3.81
N THR A 113 2.20 6.67 -2.79
CA THR A 113 3.00 6.29 -1.62
C THR A 113 4.11 5.32 -2.01
N SER A 114 3.75 4.21 -2.64
CA SER A 114 4.71 3.18 -3.05
C SER A 114 5.74 3.72 -4.04
N THR A 115 5.34 4.58 -4.99
CA THR A 115 6.25 5.24 -5.94
C THR A 115 7.20 6.20 -5.23
N ALA A 116 6.71 7.00 -4.27
CA ALA A 116 7.54 7.92 -3.51
C ALA A 116 8.60 7.17 -2.67
N VAL A 117 8.19 6.10 -1.97
CA VAL A 117 9.10 5.25 -1.19
C VAL A 117 10.13 4.58 -2.10
N LYS A 118 9.70 4.00 -3.24
CA LYS A 118 10.59 3.37 -4.21
C LYS A 118 11.65 4.36 -4.71
N SER A 119 11.25 5.52 -5.20
CA SER A 119 12.17 6.54 -5.69
C SER A 119 13.14 7.03 -4.62
N ARG A 120 12.69 7.15 -3.36
CA ARG A 120 13.58 7.55 -2.25
C ARG A 120 14.61 6.46 -1.92
N CYS A 121 14.23 5.18 -2.00
CA CYS A 121 15.17 4.06 -1.84
C CYS A 121 16.19 4.03 -2.98
N GLU A 122 15.76 4.21 -4.22
CA GLU A 122 16.65 4.28 -5.39
C GLU A 122 17.66 5.43 -5.25
N SER A 123 17.21 6.59 -4.77
CA SER A 123 18.08 7.74 -4.50
C SER A 123 19.11 7.48 -3.40
N ALA A 124 18.84 6.53 -2.50
CA ALA A 124 19.78 6.07 -1.46
C ALA A 124 20.69 4.92 -1.92
N GLY A 125 20.67 4.56 -3.21
CA GLY A 125 21.52 3.51 -3.78
C GLY A 125 20.98 2.08 -3.62
N ALA A 126 19.72 1.91 -3.22
CA ALA A 126 19.07 0.61 -3.10
C ALA A 126 18.51 0.10 -4.43
N THR A 127 18.19 -1.20 -4.47
CA THR A 127 17.41 -1.85 -5.53
C THR A 127 16.04 -2.28 -4.96
N PRO A 128 15.03 -1.38 -4.98
CA PRO A 128 13.73 -1.64 -4.37
C PRO A 128 12.77 -2.33 -5.32
N PHE A 129 11.95 -3.22 -4.74
CA PHE A 129 10.81 -3.87 -5.37
C PHE A 129 9.56 -3.60 -4.54
N THR A 130 8.44 -3.33 -5.18
CA THR A 130 7.17 -3.05 -4.54
C THR A 130 6.28 -4.29 -4.53
N CYS A 131 5.63 -4.55 -3.41
CA CYS A 131 4.71 -5.66 -3.19
C CYS A 131 3.44 -5.16 -2.48
N VAL A 132 2.28 -5.53 -2.99
CA VAL A 132 0.99 -5.20 -2.39
C VAL A 132 0.06 -6.41 -2.37
N MET A 133 -0.88 -6.44 -1.42
CA MET A 133 -1.94 -7.46 -1.42
C MET A 133 -2.86 -7.26 -2.61
N HIS A 134 -3.30 -6.01 -2.86
CA HIS A 134 -4.17 -5.68 -3.98
C HIS A 134 -3.63 -4.55 -4.85
N PHE A 135 -3.76 -4.73 -6.16
CA PHE A 135 -3.51 -3.70 -7.15
C PHE A 135 -4.83 -3.21 -7.75
N ASN A 136 -5.08 -1.90 -7.71
CA ASN A 136 -6.24 -1.28 -8.35
C ASN A 136 -5.77 -0.39 -9.52
N PRO A 137 -5.69 -0.94 -10.74
CA PRO A 137 -5.23 -0.20 -11.92
C PRO A 137 -6.16 0.96 -12.31
N TYR A 138 -7.45 0.89 -11.92
CA TYR A 138 -8.45 1.92 -12.25
C TYR A 138 -8.32 3.18 -11.39
N ARG A 139 -7.61 3.11 -10.27
CA ARG A 139 -7.36 4.24 -9.37
C ARG A 139 -5.92 4.74 -9.44
N SER A 140 -5.04 4.02 -10.14
CA SER A 140 -3.65 4.42 -10.30
C SER A 140 -3.57 5.77 -11.02
N LEU A 141 -2.80 6.69 -10.46
CA LEU A 141 -2.51 8.00 -11.08
C LEU A 141 -1.41 7.90 -12.13
N PHE A 142 -0.71 6.79 -12.15
CA PHE A 142 0.41 6.55 -13.06
C PHE A 142 -0.01 5.51 -14.11
N SER A 143 -0.17 5.94 -15.35
CA SER A 143 -0.60 5.07 -16.45
C SER A 143 0.41 3.98 -16.82
N ARG A 144 1.65 4.07 -16.31
CA ARG A 144 2.75 3.16 -16.64
C ARG A 144 3.44 2.56 -15.41
N ALA A 145 3.04 2.95 -14.20
CA ALA A 145 3.59 2.40 -12.98
C ALA A 145 2.60 1.41 -12.36
N GLU A 146 3.11 0.24 -12.05
CA GLU A 146 2.41 -0.84 -11.37
C GLU A 146 3.32 -1.43 -10.29
N PRO A 147 2.79 -2.13 -9.28
CA PRO A 147 3.61 -2.83 -8.31
C PRO A 147 4.39 -3.97 -8.99
N ASP A 148 5.61 -4.25 -8.52
CA ASP A 148 6.42 -5.34 -9.03
C ASP A 148 5.79 -6.71 -8.71
N PHE A 149 5.10 -6.80 -7.56
CA PHE A 149 4.36 -7.99 -7.11
C PHE A 149 3.01 -7.59 -6.53
N TYR A 150 1.98 -8.37 -6.82
CA TYR A 150 0.64 -8.20 -6.23
C TYR A 150 -0.09 -9.53 -6.11
N GLY A 151 -0.89 -9.66 -5.04
CA GLY A 151 -1.66 -10.86 -4.77
C GLY A 151 -2.90 -10.98 -5.66
N ALA A 152 -3.62 -9.87 -5.85
CA ALA A 152 -4.81 -9.81 -6.68
C ALA A 152 -5.02 -8.43 -7.31
N VAL A 153 -5.75 -8.38 -8.42
CA VAL A 153 -6.24 -7.13 -9.04
C VAL A 153 -7.66 -6.87 -8.55
N THR A 154 -7.99 -5.60 -8.26
CA THR A 154 -9.32 -5.19 -7.83
C THR A 154 -9.76 -3.89 -8.49
N ASP A 155 -11.07 -3.68 -8.62
CA ASP A 155 -11.72 -2.41 -8.94
C ASP A 155 -12.45 -1.82 -7.72
N ALA A 156 -12.47 -2.58 -6.61
CA ALA A 156 -13.18 -2.25 -5.39
C ALA A 156 -12.32 -1.45 -4.39
N PHE A 157 -13.00 -0.89 -3.40
CA PHE A 157 -12.38 -0.46 -2.16
C PHE A 157 -12.29 -1.67 -1.22
N ILE A 158 -11.07 -2.07 -0.89
CA ILE A 158 -10.83 -3.21 -0.02
C ILE A 158 -10.90 -2.78 1.44
N VAL A 159 -11.61 -3.57 2.26
CA VAL A 159 -11.65 -3.44 3.72
C VAL A 159 -11.01 -4.69 4.31
N TYR A 160 -9.85 -4.52 4.90
CA TYR A 160 -9.09 -5.63 5.47
C TYR A 160 -9.57 -6.01 6.87
N PRO A 161 -9.37 -7.26 7.32
CA PRO A 161 -9.84 -7.71 8.64
C PRO A 161 -9.23 -6.91 9.80
N TRP A 162 -7.98 -6.47 9.70
CA TRP A 162 -7.35 -5.63 10.73
C TRP A 162 -7.93 -4.22 10.84
N GLU A 163 -8.65 -3.73 9.82
CA GLU A 163 -9.37 -2.47 9.88
C GLU A 163 -10.70 -2.62 10.60
N ILE A 164 -11.38 -3.76 10.42
CA ILE A 164 -12.68 -4.07 11.03
C ILE A 164 -12.53 -4.26 12.55
N ASP A 165 -11.58 -5.08 12.96
CA ASP A 165 -11.39 -5.50 14.35
C ASP A 165 -10.95 -4.36 15.26
N ARG A 166 -10.45 -3.25 14.72
CA ARG A 166 -9.93 -2.11 15.49
C ARG A 166 -10.84 -0.88 15.51
N GLY A 167 -12.05 -0.99 14.98
CA GLY A 167 -13.03 0.09 14.95
C GLY A 167 -12.62 1.23 14.01
N LEU A 168 -13.17 1.22 12.84
CA LEU A 168 -12.94 2.15 11.72
C LEU A 168 -13.32 3.61 11.97
N ARG A 169 -13.45 4.07 13.21
CA ARG A 169 -13.89 5.44 13.53
C ARG A 169 -13.02 6.55 12.91
N GLY A 170 -11.82 6.23 12.44
CA GLY A 170 -10.89 7.20 11.86
C GLY A 170 -10.79 7.20 10.33
N ILE A 171 -11.16 6.10 9.66
CA ILE A 171 -10.93 5.94 8.20
C ILE A 171 -12.19 6.27 7.39
N HIS A 172 -13.38 6.15 7.98
CA HIS A 172 -14.66 6.23 7.29
C HIS A 172 -15.53 7.45 7.63
N SER A 173 -15.01 8.49 8.24
CA SER A 173 -15.80 9.72 8.48
C SER A 173 -16.36 10.36 7.20
N ASN A 174 -15.98 9.88 6.02
CA ASN A 174 -16.46 10.36 4.72
C ASN A 174 -17.08 9.27 3.83
N MET A 175 -17.40 8.08 4.36
CA MET A 175 -18.06 7.04 3.57
C MET A 175 -19.57 6.97 3.88
N PRO A 176 -20.44 7.24 2.91
CA PRO A 176 -21.87 7.03 3.09
C PRO A 176 -22.18 5.51 3.07
N GLY A 177 -22.79 4.99 4.14
CA GLY A 177 -23.41 3.67 4.11
C GLY A 177 -22.95 2.60 5.10
N LEU A 178 -22.12 2.92 6.12
CA LEU A 178 -21.90 1.95 7.19
C LEU A 178 -23.08 1.94 8.16
N PRO A 179 -23.66 0.76 8.47
CA PRO A 179 -24.71 0.65 9.48
C PRO A 179 -24.14 0.99 10.87
N PRO A 180 -24.91 1.68 11.72
CA PRO A 180 -24.52 1.88 13.11
C PRO A 180 -24.44 0.53 13.83
N ARG A 181 -23.34 0.27 14.51
CA ARG A 181 -23.24 -0.88 15.42
C ARG A 181 -24.11 -0.61 16.63
N GLY A 182 -25.02 -1.56 16.93
CA GLY A 182 -25.76 -1.64 18.17
C GLY A 182 -24.86 -1.86 19.38
#